data_3c93bb5df6b5df9d9ad7ae78f6e02bb4
#
_entry.id   3c93bb5df6b5df9d9ad7ae78f6e02bb4
#
_cell.length_a   1.000
_cell.length_b   1.000
_cell.length_c   1.000
_cell.angle_alpha   90.00
_cell.angle_beta   90.00
_cell.angle_gamma   90.00
#
_symmetry.space_group_name_H-M   'P 1'
#
loop_
_entity.id
_entity.type
_entity.pdbx_description
1 polymer ?
#
loop_
_entity_poly.entity_id
_entity_poly.type
_entity_poly.pdbx_seq_one_letter_code
_entity_poly.pdbx_strand_id
1 'polypeptide(L)'
;MKTKRRQLTLFVNKNDSIEIEEVRKKYNLIQFQIIAAHVTLCREDELLNLKQVIENLEKNDFNKLQMSFEKAIRSSNQKGVLLPAKGFESFQNLRKNVLNGSIKVPKNLNPHITLLHPRNASLTDEIFNEISEYKFPQKINFSKVSLIEQEIDSKWEILREFDLK
;
A
#
# COMPACT_ATOMS: atom_id res chain seq x y z
N MET A 1 -2.31 23.14 15.16
CA MET A 1 -3.26 22.09 14.73
C MET A 1 -2.48 20.87 14.28
N LYS A 2 -2.77 19.71 14.84
CA LYS A 2 -2.22 18.46 14.33
C LYS A 2 -2.91 18.14 13.01
N THR A 3 -2.16 18.05 11.93
CA THR A 3 -2.71 17.72 10.62
C THR A 3 -2.91 16.22 10.52
N LYS A 4 -4.14 15.78 10.34
CA LYS A 4 -4.48 14.39 10.10
C LYS A 4 -4.51 14.10 8.60
N ARG A 5 -4.00 12.96 8.20
CA ARG A 5 -4.09 12.48 6.82
C ARG A 5 -4.70 11.07 6.77
N ARG A 6 -5.39 10.78 5.70
CA ARG A 6 -6.10 9.51 5.50
C ARG A 6 -5.72 8.88 4.17
N GLN A 7 -5.79 7.58 4.11
CA GLN A 7 -5.66 6.85 2.84
C GLN A 7 -6.46 5.54 2.89
N LEU A 8 -6.76 4.98 1.73
CA LEU A 8 -7.26 3.62 1.59
C LEU A 8 -6.09 2.70 1.25
N THR A 9 -6.02 1.58 1.93
CA THR A 9 -4.86 0.69 1.92
C THR A 9 -5.30 -0.77 1.85
N LEU A 10 -4.51 -1.56 1.15
CA LEU A 10 -4.61 -3.02 1.11
C LEU A 10 -3.45 -3.58 1.93
N PHE A 11 -3.71 -4.03 3.14
CA PHE A 11 -2.68 -4.67 3.98
C PHE A 11 -2.37 -6.09 3.49
N VAL A 12 -1.08 -6.43 3.48
CA VAL A 12 -0.62 -7.78 3.18
C VAL A 12 -1.03 -8.69 4.33
N ASN A 13 -1.58 -9.88 4.02
CA ASN A 13 -1.98 -10.85 5.03
C ASN A 13 -0.76 -11.40 5.80
N LYS A 14 -1.00 -12.00 6.96
CA LYS A 14 0.07 -12.47 7.86
C LYS A 14 1.03 -13.47 7.20
N ASN A 15 0.50 -14.40 6.40
CA ASN A 15 1.31 -15.43 5.79
C ASN A 15 2.26 -14.89 4.72
N ASP A 16 1.75 -14.00 3.86
CA ASP A 16 2.53 -13.41 2.77
C ASP A 16 3.45 -12.27 3.24
N SER A 17 3.24 -11.74 4.43
CA SER A 17 4.01 -10.61 4.95
C SER A 17 5.32 -11.00 5.66
N ILE A 18 5.57 -12.27 5.91
CA ILE A 18 6.69 -12.74 6.76
C ILE A 18 8.03 -12.19 6.28
N GLU A 19 8.43 -12.50 5.05
CA GLU A 19 9.71 -12.05 4.48
C GLU A 19 9.72 -10.54 4.23
N ILE A 20 8.59 -9.98 3.83
CA ILE A 20 8.43 -8.54 3.60
C ILE A 20 8.67 -7.76 4.90
N GLU A 21 8.05 -8.17 5.98
CA GLU A 21 8.20 -7.52 7.28
C GLU A 21 9.57 -7.77 7.92
N GLU A 22 10.19 -8.91 7.66
CA GLU A 22 11.57 -9.18 8.08
C GLU A 22 12.55 -8.18 7.47
N VAL A 23 12.44 -7.94 6.17
CA VAL A 23 13.26 -6.92 5.46
C VAL A 23 12.98 -5.53 6.00
N ARG A 24 11.70 -5.16 6.16
CA ARG A 24 11.30 -3.84 6.65
C ARG A 24 11.79 -3.60 8.08
N LYS A 25 11.68 -4.59 8.95
CA LYS A 25 12.18 -4.52 10.33
C LYS A 25 13.70 -4.35 10.39
N LYS A 26 14.43 -5.08 9.54
CA LYS A 26 15.90 -5.06 9.51
C LYS A 26 16.46 -3.75 8.91
N TYR A 27 15.90 -3.28 7.81
CA TYR A 27 16.48 -2.19 7.01
C TYR A 27 15.70 -0.88 7.06
N ASN A 28 14.46 -0.90 7.56
CA ASN A 28 13.62 0.30 7.65
C ASN A 28 12.73 0.26 8.91
N LEU A 29 13.35 0.17 10.06
CA LEU A 29 12.67 0.01 11.34
C LEU A 29 11.64 1.11 11.61
N ILE A 30 11.94 2.35 11.28
CA ILE A 30 11.03 3.50 11.48
C ILE A 30 9.72 3.25 10.74
N GLN A 31 9.79 2.89 9.45
CA GLN A 31 8.59 2.62 8.65
C GLN A 31 7.85 1.37 9.12
N PHE A 32 8.59 0.32 9.51
CA PHE A 32 8.02 -0.90 10.08
C PHE A 32 7.17 -0.62 11.34
N GLN A 33 7.60 0.30 12.19
CA GLN A 33 6.91 0.64 13.43
C GLN A 33 5.66 1.51 13.23
N ILE A 34 5.57 2.27 12.15
CA ILE A 34 4.45 3.19 11.92
C ILE A 34 3.34 2.64 11.03
N ILE A 35 3.63 1.67 10.17
CA ILE A 35 2.64 1.04 9.29
C ILE A 35 3.10 -0.36 8.88
N ALA A 36 2.16 -1.31 8.83
CA ALA A 36 2.42 -2.66 8.30
C ALA A 36 2.58 -2.65 6.77
N ALA A 37 3.14 -3.73 6.22
CA ALA A 37 3.29 -3.92 4.78
C ALA A 37 1.96 -3.81 4.04
N HIS A 38 1.93 -3.05 2.96
CA HIS A 38 0.69 -2.70 2.27
C HIS A 38 0.90 -2.26 0.83
N VAL A 39 -0.20 -2.24 0.09
CA VAL A 39 -0.34 -1.53 -1.18
C VAL A 39 -1.28 -0.35 -0.96
N THR A 40 -0.88 0.85 -1.34
CA THR A 40 -1.76 2.03 -1.29
C THR A 40 -2.81 1.93 -2.40
N LEU A 41 -4.08 1.92 -2.02
CA LEU A 41 -5.19 1.92 -2.98
C LEU A 41 -5.58 3.32 -3.42
N CYS A 42 -5.80 4.23 -2.47
CA CYS A 42 -6.13 5.63 -2.74
C CYS A 42 -5.33 6.54 -1.81
N ARG A 43 -4.74 7.57 -2.39
CA ARG A 43 -3.91 8.55 -1.68
C ARG A 43 -4.78 9.60 -1.00
N GLU A 44 -4.19 10.30 -0.05
CA GLU A 44 -4.83 11.40 0.70
C GLU A 44 -5.48 12.44 -0.21
N ASP A 45 -4.78 12.87 -1.26
CA ASP A 45 -5.25 13.89 -2.20
C ASP A 45 -6.41 13.42 -3.11
N GLU A 46 -6.68 12.12 -3.12
CA GLU A 46 -7.82 11.52 -3.84
C GLU A 46 -9.07 11.35 -2.95
N LEU A 47 -8.95 11.51 -1.64
CA LEU A 47 -10.02 11.29 -0.66
C LEU A 47 -10.71 12.59 -0.19
N LEU A 48 -10.75 13.61 -1.03
CA LEU A 48 -11.36 14.90 -0.71
C LEU A 48 -12.86 14.79 -0.41
N ASN A 49 -13.57 13.90 -1.10
CA ASN A 49 -14.96 13.56 -0.81
C ASN A 49 -15.04 12.17 -0.18
N LEU A 50 -14.53 12.05 1.04
CA LEU A 50 -14.47 10.77 1.76
C LEU A 50 -15.85 10.15 1.96
N LYS A 51 -16.90 10.94 2.15
CA LYS A 51 -18.27 10.43 2.29
C LYS A 51 -18.69 9.63 1.06
N GLN A 52 -18.47 10.16 -0.15
CA GLN A 52 -18.79 9.46 -1.40
C GLN A 52 -17.97 8.17 -1.55
N VAL A 53 -16.69 8.21 -1.19
CA VAL A 53 -15.81 7.04 -1.23
C VAL A 53 -16.30 5.94 -0.29
N ILE A 54 -16.69 6.27 0.94
CA ILE A 54 -17.26 5.32 1.90
C ILE A 54 -18.58 4.74 1.38
N GLU A 55 -19.46 5.58 0.84
CA GLU A 55 -20.72 5.11 0.23
C GLU A 55 -20.46 4.13 -0.93
N ASN A 56 -19.46 4.40 -1.76
CA ASN A 56 -19.09 3.48 -2.85
C ASN A 56 -18.61 2.12 -2.32
N LEU A 57 -17.82 2.13 -1.23
CA LEU A 57 -17.35 0.90 -0.59
C LEU A 57 -18.47 0.12 0.10
N GLU A 58 -19.46 0.79 0.66
CA GLU A 58 -20.59 0.16 1.34
C GLU A 58 -21.63 -0.41 0.38
N LYS A 59 -21.92 0.29 -0.72
CA LYS A 59 -23.00 -0.06 -1.66
C LYS A 59 -22.62 -1.12 -2.67
N ASN A 60 -21.34 -1.32 -2.92
CA ASN A 60 -20.83 -2.23 -3.95
C ASN A 60 -20.18 -3.46 -3.34
N ASP A 61 -20.47 -4.62 -3.91
CA ASP A 61 -19.80 -5.87 -3.60
C ASP A 61 -18.55 -5.99 -4.51
N PHE A 62 -17.39 -5.66 -3.98
CA PHE A 62 -16.14 -5.81 -4.69
C PHE A 62 -15.55 -7.21 -4.45
N ASN A 63 -15.01 -7.80 -5.51
CA ASN A 63 -14.34 -9.10 -5.42
C ASN A 63 -13.01 -8.99 -4.68
N LYS A 64 -12.62 -10.09 -4.03
CA LYS A 64 -11.26 -10.27 -3.53
C LYS A 64 -10.26 -10.03 -4.65
N LEU A 65 -9.17 -9.37 -4.31
CA LEU A 65 -8.15 -8.96 -5.26
C LEU A 65 -6.92 -9.85 -5.12
N GLN A 66 -6.53 -10.52 -6.20
CA GLN A 66 -5.22 -11.17 -6.29
C GLN A 66 -4.29 -10.31 -7.12
N MET A 67 -3.11 -10.01 -6.59
CA MET A 67 -2.09 -9.23 -7.30
C MET A 67 -0.81 -10.04 -7.43
N SER A 68 -0.18 -9.93 -8.59
CA SER A 68 1.15 -10.47 -8.84
C SER A 68 2.20 -9.38 -8.65
N PHE A 69 3.36 -9.75 -8.12
CA PHE A 69 4.47 -8.85 -7.86
C PHE A 69 5.75 -9.33 -8.55
N GLU A 70 6.54 -8.38 -8.97
CA GLU A 70 7.87 -8.62 -9.53
C GLU A 70 8.93 -8.61 -8.42
N LYS A 71 10.16 -8.92 -8.77
CA LYS A 71 11.29 -8.83 -7.85
C LYS A 71 11.52 -7.39 -7.35
N ALA A 72 12.21 -7.26 -6.24
CA ALA A 72 12.57 -5.97 -5.67
C ALA A 72 13.37 -5.10 -6.65
N ILE A 73 12.97 -3.84 -6.75
CA ILE A 73 13.66 -2.83 -7.54
C ILE A 73 13.91 -1.58 -6.70
N ARG A 74 14.84 -0.76 -7.12
CA ARG A 74 15.05 0.58 -6.56
C ARG A 74 13.91 1.50 -6.98
N SER A 75 13.52 2.42 -6.10
CA SER A 75 12.61 3.50 -6.44
C SER A 75 13.22 4.43 -7.49
N SER A 76 12.39 5.26 -8.14
CA SER A 76 12.83 6.21 -9.17
C SER A 76 13.92 7.17 -8.70
N ASN A 77 13.91 7.56 -7.41
CA ASN A 77 14.93 8.41 -6.81
C ASN A 77 16.17 7.64 -6.29
N GLN A 78 16.23 6.33 -6.49
CA GLN A 78 17.32 5.43 -6.06
C GLN A 78 17.51 5.31 -4.53
N LYS A 79 16.62 5.88 -3.73
CA LYS A 79 16.73 5.93 -2.26
C LYS A 79 15.87 4.88 -1.55
N GLY A 80 14.88 4.31 -2.22
CA GLY A 80 13.98 3.30 -1.70
C GLY A 80 14.04 1.99 -2.46
N VAL A 81 13.37 0.98 -1.90
CA VAL A 81 13.20 -0.34 -2.52
C VAL A 81 11.74 -0.74 -2.45
N LEU A 82 11.23 -1.25 -3.55
CA LEU A 82 9.83 -1.67 -3.64
C LEU A 82 9.65 -2.94 -4.45
N LEU A 83 8.52 -3.62 -4.21
CA LEU A 83 8.02 -4.73 -5.01
C LEU A 83 6.92 -4.18 -5.92
N PRO A 84 7.17 -3.97 -7.22
CA PRO A 84 6.14 -3.47 -8.13
C PRO A 84 5.14 -4.56 -8.47
N ALA A 85 3.88 -4.20 -8.61
CA ALA A 85 2.86 -5.10 -9.11
C ALA A 85 2.97 -5.26 -10.62
N LYS A 86 2.52 -6.42 -11.11
CA LYS A 86 2.48 -6.80 -12.52
C LYS A 86 1.06 -7.14 -12.93
N GLY A 87 0.60 -6.58 -14.06
CA GLY A 87 -0.73 -6.90 -14.59
C GLY A 87 -1.86 -6.50 -13.65
N PHE A 88 -1.91 -5.24 -13.23
CA PHE A 88 -2.78 -4.73 -12.17
C PHE A 88 -4.10 -4.10 -12.66
N GLU A 89 -4.71 -4.65 -13.70
CA GLU A 89 -5.99 -4.17 -14.24
C GLU A 89 -7.12 -4.23 -13.20
N SER A 90 -7.23 -5.33 -12.47
CA SER A 90 -8.24 -5.49 -11.41
C SER A 90 -8.08 -4.46 -10.28
N PHE A 91 -6.85 -4.11 -9.94
CA PHE A 91 -6.55 -3.05 -8.99
C PHE A 91 -7.04 -1.69 -9.51
N GLN A 92 -6.78 -1.36 -10.77
CA GLN A 92 -7.24 -0.10 -11.36
C GLN A 92 -8.77 -0.03 -11.44
N ASN A 93 -9.43 -1.14 -11.76
CA ASN A 93 -10.88 -1.22 -11.76
C ASN A 93 -11.48 -0.99 -10.36
N LEU A 94 -10.88 -1.58 -9.33
CA LEU A 94 -11.28 -1.32 -7.95
C LEU A 94 -11.14 0.16 -7.59
N ARG A 95 -9.99 0.78 -7.89
CA ARG A 95 -9.76 2.21 -7.66
C ARG A 95 -10.80 3.08 -8.36
N LYS A 96 -11.03 2.83 -9.64
CA LYS A 96 -12.01 3.57 -10.45
C LYS A 96 -13.39 3.55 -9.83
N ASN A 97 -13.84 2.39 -9.38
CA ASN A 97 -15.16 2.22 -8.77
C ASN A 97 -15.25 2.85 -7.37
N VAL A 98 -14.21 2.69 -6.57
CA VAL A 98 -14.14 3.30 -5.23
C VAL A 98 -14.14 4.82 -5.31
N LEU A 99 -13.47 5.41 -6.29
CA LEU A 99 -13.36 6.86 -6.49
C LEU A 99 -14.47 7.47 -7.36
N ASN A 100 -15.41 6.66 -7.83
CA ASN A 100 -16.48 7.12 -8.70
C ASN A 100 -17.33 8.23 -8.03
N GLY A 101 -17.50 9.35 -8.73
CA GLY A 101 -18.23 10.51 -8.21
C GLY A 101 -17.49 11.34 -7.16
N SER A 102 -16.29 10.90 -6.73
CA SER A 102 -15.45 11.62 -5.78
C SER A 102 -14.45 12.54 -6.48
N ILE A 103 -13.81 12.04 -7.54
CA ILE A 103 -12.88 12.81 -8.38
C ILE A 103 -13.19 12.56 -9.85
N LYS A 104 -12.93 13.57 -10.70
CA LYS A 104 -13.24 13.47 -12.15
C LYS A 104 -12.38 12.45 -12.86
N VAL A 105 -11.07 12.48 -12.62
CA VAL A 105 -10.10 11.57 -13.24
C VAL A 105 -9.14 11.09 -12.16
N PRO A 106 -9.20 9.81 -11.76
CA PRO A 106 -8.21 9.24 -10.85
C PRO A 106 -6.80 9.34 -11.46
N LYS A 107 -5.82 9.68 -10.63
CA LYS A 107 -4.41 9.65 -11.03
C LYS A 107 -3.99 8.22 -11.37
N ASN A 108 -3.11 8.07 -12.34
CA ASN A 108 -2.45 6.79 -12.56
C ASN A 108 -1.58 6.46 -11.34
N LEU A 109 -1.81 5.31 -10.76
CA LEU A 109 -1.06 4.80 -9.62
C LEU A 109 -0.48 3.44 -9.99
N ASN A 110 0.83 3.33 -9.92
CA ASN A 110 1.52 2.06 -10.09
C ASN A 110 1.58 1.35 -8.73
N PRO A 111 0.76 0.33 -8.50
CA PRO A 111 0.71 -0.34 -7.21
C PRO A 111 2.02 -1.06 -6.91
N HIS A 112 2.43 -0.97 -5.65
CA HIS A 112 3.65 -1.59 -5.16
C HIS A 112 3.61 -1.77 -3.64
N ILE A 113 4.47 -2.64 -3.14
CA ILE A 113 4.75 -2.77 -1.72
C ILE A 113 6.10 -2.12 -1.45
N THR A 114 6.16 -1.18 -0.53
CA THR A 114 7.40 -0.51 -0.15
C THR A 114 8.15 -1.36 0.88
N LEU A 115 9.37 -1.77 0.54
CA LEU A 115 10.30 -2.44 1.45
C LEU A 115 11.11 -1.43 2.24
N LEU A 116 11.72 -0.46 1.55
CA LEU A 116 12.44 0.67 2.14
C LEU A 116 11.84 1.97 1.63
N HIS A 117 11.34 2.79 2.55
CA HIS A 117 10.78 4.08 2.21
C HIS A 117 11.89 5.11 2.03
N PRO A 118 11.94 5.86 0.91
CA PRO A 118 13.03 6.80 0.61
C PRO A 118 13.24 7.88 1.69
N ARG A 119 12.19 8.21 2.44
CA ARG A 119 12.20 9.27 3.44
C ARG A 119 13.02 8.93 4.68
N ASN A 120 13.02 7.66 5.09
CA ASN A 120 13.57 7.24 6.38
C ASN A 120 14.41 5.96 6.32
N ALA A 121 14.86 5.59 5.12
CA ALA A 121 15.78 4.49 4.92
C ALA A 121 17.10 4.97 4.36
N SER A 122 18.18 4.25 4.68
CA SER A 122 19.51 4.45 4.09
C SER A 122 19.82 3.25 3.18
N LEU A 123 19.76 3.46 1.88
CA LEU A 123 20.00 2.41 0.90
C LEU A 123 21.43 2.49 0.37
N THR A 124 22.13 1.35 0.44
CA THR A 124 23.41 1.13 -0.21
C THR A 124 23.28 0.00 -1.23
N ASP A 125 24.25 -0.14 -2.14
CA ASP A 125 24.28 -1.25 -3.09
C ASP A 125 24.35 -2.61 -2.37
N GLU A 126 25.07 -2.69 -1.27
CA GLU A 126 25.18 -3.88 -0.43
C GLU A 126 23.81 -4.27 0.15
N ILE A 127 23.09 -3.33 0.75
CA ILE A 127 21.73 -3.55 1.28
C ILE A 127 20.80 -3.99 0.17
N PHE A 128 20.83 -3.33 -0.98
CA PHE A 128 19.99 -3.74 -2.11
C PHE A 128 20.28 -5.17 -2.56
N ASN A 129 21.54 -5.56 -2.63
CA ASN A 129 21.93 -6.93 -2.97
C ASN A 129 21.45 -7.93 -1.94
N GLU A 130 21.57 -7.64 -0.65
CA GLU A 130 21.02 -8.49 0.43
C GLU A 130 19.51 -8.65 0.32
N ILE A 131 18.76 -7.58 0.08
CA ILE A 131 17.31 -7.63 -0.10
C ILE A 131 16.93 -8.48 -1.30
N SER A 132 17.71 -8.42 -2.39
CA SER A 132 17.46 -9.19 -3.61
C SER A 132 17.60 -10.71 -3.42
N GLU A 133 18.25 -11.17 -2.36
CA GLU A 133 18.36 -12.58 -2.00
C GLU A 133 17.11 -13.15 -1.31
N TYR A 134 16.23 -12.29 -0.79
CA TYR A 134 14.98 -12.74 -0.16
C TYR A 134 14.00 -13.25 -1.21
N LYS A 135 13.25 -14.31 -0.83
CA LYS A 135 12.17 -14.87 -1.66
C LYS A 135 10.83 -14.29 -1.23
N PHE A 136 10.44 -13.23 -1.90
CA PHE A 136 9.13 -12.61 -1.67
C PHE A 136 8.00 -13.36 -2.37
N PRO A 137 6.77 -13.33 -1.82
CA PRO A 137 5.62 -13.93 -2.48
C PRO A 137 5.36 -13.26 -3.83
N GLN A 138 5.15 -14.07 -4.87
CA GLN A 138 4.87 -13.58 -6.23
C GLN A 138 3.39 -13.23 -6.43
N LYS A 139 2.49 -13.83 -5.65
CA LYS A 139 1.05 -13.58 -5.69
C LYS A 139 0.55 -13.38 -4.26
N ILE A 140 -0.23 -12.32 -4.08
CA ILE A 140 -0.81 -11.97 -2.79
C ILE A 140 -2.30 -11.73 -2.97
N ASN A 141 -3.11 -12.30 -2.08
CA ASN A 141 -4.55 -12.09 -2.03
C ASN A 141 -4.89 -11.02 -1.01
N PHE A 142 -5.73 -10.09 -1.40
CA PHE A 142 -6.27 -9.04 -0.55
C PHE A 142 -7.77 -9.24 -0.37
N SER A 143 -8.23 -9.29 0.86
CA SER A 143 -9.63 -9.53 1.23
C SER A 143 -10.31 -8.34 1.87
N LYS A 144 -9.60 -7.25 2.10
CA LYS A 144 -10.11 -6.05 2.76
C LYS A 144 -9.50 -4.78 2.17
N VAL A 145 -10.30 -3.71 2.19
CA VAL A 145 -9.83 -2.33 2.02
C VAL A 145 -9.89 -1.67 3.39
N SER A 146 -8.80 -1.10 3.84
CA SER A 146 -8.70 -0.42 5.14
C SER A 146 -8.62 1.10 4.95
N LEU A 147 -9.52 1.83 5.59
CA LEU A 147 -9.40 3.27 5.78
C LEU A 147 -8.50 3.52 6.98
N ILE A 148 -7.38 4.17 6.75
CA ILE A 148 -6.40 4.47 7.80
C ILE A 148 -6.18 5.96 7.96
N GLU A 149 -5.81 6.36 9.16
CA GLU A 149 -5.53 7.76 9.53
C GLU A 149 -4.20 7.85 10.27
N GLN A 150 -3.48 8.91 10.02
CA GLN A 150 -2.24 9.25 10.73
C GLN A 150 -2.28 10.71 11.17
N GLU A 151 -1.97 10.97 12.41
CA GLU A 151 -1.47 12.29 12.83
C GLU A 151 0.00 12.40 12.42
N ILE A 152 0.47 13.59 12.05
CA ILE A 152 1.85 13.77 11.61
C ILE A 152 2.82 13.14 12.62
N ASP A 153 3.78 12.37 12.11
CA ASP A 153 4.84 11.69 12.85
C ASP A 153 4.36 10.61 13.83
N SER A 154 3.12 10.16 13.74
CA SER A 154 2.60 9.08 14.57
C SER A 154 2.39 7.79 13.77
N LYS A 155 2.01 6.73 14.46
CA LYS A 155 1.60 5.45 13.86
C LYS A 155 0.27 5.63 13.11
N TRP A 156 0.14 4.95 11.98
CA TRP A 156 -1.14 4.82 11.27
C TRP A 156 -2.12 3.96 12.06
N GLU A 157 -3.36 4.40 12.13
CA GLU A 157 -4.44 3.69 12.80
C GLU A 157 -5.51 3.29 11.79
N ILE A 158 -6.07 2.08 11.94
CA ILE A 158 -7.20 1.62 11.13
C ILE A 158 -8.47 2.20 11.72
N LEU A 159 -9.16 3.04 10.93
CA LEU A 159 -10.45 3.60 11.31
C LEU A 159 -11.59 2.65 10.95
N ARG A 160 -11.53 2.02 9.80
CA ARG A 160 -12.57 1.13 9.30
C ARG A 160 -12.02 0.16 8.25
N GLU A 161 -12.61 -1.03 8.22
CA GLU A 161 -12.30 -2.05 7.20
C GLU A 161 -13.56 -2.38 6.40
N PHE A 162 -13.38 -2.64 5.10
CA PHE A 162 -14.41 -3.04 4.15
C PHE A 162 -14.02 -4.38 3.54
N ASP A 163 -14.87 -5.39 3.68
CA ASP A 163 -14.60 -6.72 3.15
C ASP A 163 -14.76 -6.77 1.63
N LEU A 164 -13.83 -7.45 0.97
CA LEU A 164 -13.93 -7.87 -0.43
C LEU A 164 -14.49 -9.29 -0.45
N LYS A 165 -15.37 -9.59 -1.38
CA LYS A 165 -16.11 -10.88 -1.43
C LYS A 165 -15.54 -11.86 -2.45
#